data_64003d49b2b8eb0ca244ee95d9939018
#
_entry.id   64003d49b2b8eb0ca244ee95d9939018
#
_cell.length_a   1.000
_cell.length_b   1.000
_cell.length_c   1.000
_cell.angle_alpha   90.00
_cell.angle_beta   90.00
_cell.angle_gamma   90.00
#
_symmetry.space_group_name_H-M   'P 1'
#
loop_
_entity.id
_entity.type
_entity.pdbx_description
1 polymer ?
#
loop_
_entity_poly.entity_id
_entity_poly.type
_entity_poly.pdbx_seq_one_letter_code
_entity_poly.pdbx_strand_id
1 'polypeptide(L)'
;MKSTANDGTAGPDATAMVFPGMGPSPFSDVGRFMVVNPEARELVAIADDVLGYSLVDTFREAEGDYSEAAQVAFLVNCLASARWAERELGIVPSVVTGPSFGEKAALAYCGALTVPDAIRMTAELARCMDDYFRHAHQDIVTLSFVRAPEEGLTAIFADLDAAGEWHDISCYIDDGFYMVSLSEHRVDWFRSRLRDVGALSLYTMRPPMHCAAFAPLRDRVEREVLAGLDFADPRLPVVADQDGALVETGAGLRAMLLDSFTRPLSWPDVIDGLRSFGTRRVCVAGPDNLFGRVGRTTEAFEVVAANPRAAMTPRRTATRRTHERRTRVGAA
;
A
#
# COMPACT_ATOMS: atom_id res chain seq x y z
N MET A 1 26.46 -28.70 16.69
CA MET A 1 25.88 -28.07 15.47
C MET A 1 25.79 -26.58 15.75
N LYS A 2 26.60 -25.78 15.09
CA LYS A 2 26.61 -24.31 15.28
C LYS A 2 25.44 -23.72 14.49
N SER A 3 24.50 -23.12 15.20
CA SER A 3 23.47 -22.25 14.60
C SER A 3 24.16 -21.02 14.03
N THR A 4 24.16 -20.88 12.73
CA THR A 4 24.54 -19.64 12.06
C THR A 4 23.36 -18.68 12.22
N ALA A 5 23.50 -17.73 13.14
CA ALA A 5 22.66 -16.54 13.15
C ALA A 5 22.79 -15.87 11.77
N ASN A 6 21.67 -15.73 11.08
CA ASN A 6 21.60 -14.97 9.84
C ASN A 6 21.71 -13.50 10.24
N ASP A 7 22.88 -12.90 10.02
CA ASP A 7 23.11 -11.49 10.23
C ASP A 7 22.25 -10.76 9.17
N GLY A 8 21.19 -10.09 9.62
CA GLY A 8 20.13 -9.51 8.79
C GLY A 8 20.53 -8.30 7.93
N THR A 9 21.77 -8.25 7.47
CA THR A 9 22.23 -7.26 6.48
C THR A 9 22.10 -7.85 5.09
N ALA A 10 21.11 -7.40 4.33
CA ALA A 10 21.01 -7.66 2.90
C ALA A 10 22.28 -7.17 2.19
N GLY A 11 22.68 -7.88 1.12
CA GLY A 11 23.79 -7.44 0.27
C GLY A 11 23.52 -6.07 -0.35
N PRO A 12 24.55 -5.40 -0.90
CA PRO A 12 24.53 -4.00 -1.32
C PRO A 12 23.54 -3.60 -2.43
N ASP A 13 22.70 -4.53 -2.94
CA ASP A 13 21.74 -4.32 -4.00
C ASP A 13 20.35 -4.92 -3.67
N ALA A 14 19.90 -4.78 -2.43
CA ALA A 14 18.60 -5.30 -2.01
C ALA A 14 17.44 -4.66 -2.79
N THR A 15 16.45 -5.48 -3.15
CA THR A 15 15.20 -5.03 -3.76
C THR A 15 14.07 -5.15 -2.73
N ALA A 16 13.26 -4.10 -2.58
CA ALA A 16 12.05 -4.15 -1.80
C ALA A 16 10.83 -4.40 -2.67
N MET A 17 9.89 -5.23 -2.21
CA MET A 17 8.53 -5.28 -2.74
C MET A 17 7.68 -4.27 -1.97
N VAL A 18 7.07 -3.34 -2.69
CA VAL A 18 6.21 -2.29 -2.12
C VAL A 18 4.78 -2.52 -2.61
N PHE A 19 3.85 -2.70 -1.69
CA PHE A 19 2.43 -2.76 -2.00
C PHE A 19 1.80 -1.40 -1.71
N PRO A 20 1.20 -0.72 -2.71
CA PRO A 20 0.71 0.64 -2.51
C PRO A 20 -0.48 0.70 -1.55
N GLY A 21 -0.66 1.83 -0.89
CA GLY A 21 -1.91 2.19 -0.24
C GLY A 21 -3.05 2.30 -1.26
N MET A 22 -4.27 2.03 -0.82
CA MET A 22 -5.43 2.03 -1.71
C MET A 22 -5.83 3.46 -2.08
N GLY A 23 -5.87 3.71 -3.36
CA GLY A 23 -6.54 4.86 -3.96
C GLY A 23 -7.63 4.40 -4.94
N PRO A 24 -8.38 5.31 -5.55
CA PRO A 24 -9.37 4.97 -6.56
C PRO A 24 -8.78 4.07 -7.64
N SER A 25 -9.37 2.90 -7.80
CA SER A 25 -8.95 1.87 -8.76
C SER A 25 -10.19 1.24 -9.39
N PRO A 26 -10.86 1.94 -10.32
CA PRO A 26 -12.12 1.50 -10.90
C PRO A 26 -11.94 0.21 -11.72
N PHE A 27 -13.01 -0.56 -11.83
CA PHE A 27 -13.02 -1.82 -12.59
C PHE A 27 -12.52 -1.65 -14.02
N SER A 28 -12.79 -0.52 -14.68
CA SER A 28 -12.31 -0.20 -16.03
C SER A 28 -10.79 -0.30 -16.18
N ASP A 29 -10.05 -0.01 -15.13
CA ASP A 29 -8.58 0.06 -15.14
C ASP A 29 -7.93 -1.30 -14.89
N VAL A 30 -8.56 -2.15 -14.06
CA VAL A 30 -7.95 -3.39 -13.58
C VAL A 30 -8.71 -4.65 -13.97
N GLY A 31 -10.00 -4.56 -14.32
CA GLY A 31 -10.86 -5.72 -14.60
C GLY A 31 -10.32 -6.63 -15.70
N ARG A 32 -9.76 -6.05 -16.78
CA ARG A 32 -9.13 -6.86 -17.83
C ARG A 32 -7.96 -7.69 -17.32
N PHE A 33 -7.13 -7.12 -16.44
CA PHE A 33 -6.01 -7.83 -15.82
C PHE A 33 -6.52 -8.99 -14.95
N MET A 34 -7.55 -8.76 -14.14
CA MET A 34 -8.14 -9.79 -13.28
C MET A 34 -8.68 -10.99 -14.07
N VAL A 35 -9.23 -10.75 -15.26
CA VAL A 35 -9.85 -11.80 -16.08
C VAL A 35 -8.86 -12.50 -17.03
N VAL A 36 -7.80 -11.81 -17.49
CA VAL A 36 -6.92 -12.31 -18.55
C VAL A 36 -5.57 -12.80 -18.03
N ASN A 37 -5.00 -12.10 -17.01
CA ASN A 37 -3.67 -12.46 -16.50
C ASN A 37 -3.73 -13.78 -15.69
N PRO A 38 -2.84 -14.76 -15.93
CA PRO A 38 -2.87 -16.06 -15.25
C PRO A 38 -2.76 -15.94 -13.72
N GLU A 39 -1.86 -15.07 -13.21
CA GLU A 39 -1.67 -14.88 -11.78
C GLU A 39 -2.91 -14.28 -11.11
N ALA A 40 -3.52 -13.29 -11.79
CA ALA A 40 -4.72 -12.65 -11.28
C ALA A 40 -5.91 -13.62 -11.28
N ARG A 41 -6.08 -14.44 -12.32
CA ARG A 41 -7.17 -15.42 -12.41
C ARG A 41 -7.10 -16.47 -11.30
N GLU A 42 -5.90 -16.97 -10.98
CA GLU A 42 -5.72 -17.90 -9.87
C GLU A 42 -6.17 -17.27 -8.53
N LEU A 43 -5.74 -16.03 -8.27
CA LEU A 43 -6.10 -15.32 -7.05
C LEU A 43 -7.58 -14.92 -7.00
N VAL A 44 -8.20 -14.59 -8.14
CA VAL A 44 -9.65 -14.38 -8.25
C VAL A 44 -10.41 -15.64 -7.90
N ALA A 45 -10.00 -16.81 -8.41
CA ALA A 45 -10.66 -18.07 -8.08
C ALA A 45 -10.59 -18.38 -6.57
N ILE A 46 -9.42 -18.12 -5.93
CA ILE A 46 -9.30 -18.27 -4.47
C ILE A 46 -10.24 -17.27 -3.76
N ALA A 47 -10.33 -16.03 -4.27
CA ALA A 47 -11.22 -15.03 -3.67
C ALA A 47 -12.71 -15.44 -3.79
N ASP A 48 -13.13 -15.93 -4.96
CA ASP A 48 -14.49 -16.41 -5.19
C ASP A 48 -14.85 -17.55 -4.21
N ASP A 49 -13.92 -18.51 -4.02
CA ASP A 49 -14.11 -19.62 -3.08
C ASP A 49 -14.23 -19.13 -1.63
N VAL A 50 -13.39 -18.16 -1.20
CA VAL A 50 -13.42 -17.62 0.16
C VAL A 50 -14.65 -16.77 0.43
N LEU A 51 -15.05 -15.95 -0.53
CA LEU A 51 -16.14 -14.99 -0.41
C LEU A 51 -17.53 -15.63 -0.64
N GLY A 52 -17.59 -16.72 -1.40
CA GLY A 52 -18.83 -17.38 -1.80
C GLY A 52 -19.61 -16.63 -2.89
N TYR A 53 -18.97 -15.68 -3.58
CA TYR A 53 -19.54 -14.95 -4.71
C TYR A 53 -18.44 -14.60 -5.75
N SER A 54 -18.86 -14.23 -6.98
CA SER A 54 -17.92 -13.76 -8.02
C SER A 54 -17.36 -12.38 -7.66
N LEU A 55 -16.07 -12.31 -7.31
CA LEU A 55 -15.39 -11.05 -7.02
C LEU A 55 -15.45 -10.09 -8.22
N VAL A 56 -15.21 -10.62 -9.43
CA VAL A 56 -15.17 -9.81 -10.67
C VAL A 56 -16.52 -9.16 -10.95
N ASP A 57 -17.62 -9.92 -10.82
CA ASP A 57 -18.95 -9.41 -11.11
C ASP A 57 -19.40 -8.40 -10.05
N THR A 58 -19.20 -8.76 -8.77
CA THR A 58 -19.54 -7.87 -7.65
C THR A 58 -18.75 -6.58 -7.70
N PHE A 59 -17.44 -6.63 -8.01
CA PHE A 59 -16.62 -5.43 -8.13
C PHE A 59 -17.02 -4.56 -9.33
N ARG A 60 -17.44 -5.17 -10.45
CA ARG A 60 -17.93 -4.43 -11.62
C ARG A 60 -19.17 -3.61 -11.31
N GLU A 61 -20.05 -4.12 -10.44
CA GLU A 61 -21.32 -3.51 -10.06
C GLU A 61 -21.21 -2.65 -8.79
N ALA A 62 -20.07 -2.69 -8.09
CA ALA A 62 -19.89 -1.98 -6.84
C ALA A 62 -19.90 -0.47 -7.02
N GLU A 63 -20.61 0.21 -6.14
CA GLU A 63 -20.56 1.66 -6.01
C GLU A 63 -19.51 2.06 -4.97
N GLY A 64 -18.73 3.10 -5.27
CA GLY A 64 -17.69 3.65 -4.39
C GLY A 64 -16.36 2.91 -4.44
N ASP A 65 -15.30 3.66 -4.16
CA ASP A 65 -13.92 3.21 -4.30
C ASP A 65 -13.47 2.23 -3.18
N TYR A 66 -14.19 2.19 -2.05
CA TYR A 66 -13.80 1.43 -0.85
C TYR A 66 -14.80 0.36 -0.43
N SER A 67 -15.67 -0.10 -1.34
CA SER A 67 -16.55 -1.24 -1.08
C SER A 67 -15.75 -2.51 -0.75
N GLU A 68 -16.37 -3.50 -0.10
CA GLU A 68 -15.74 -4.78 0.19
C GLU A 68 -15.09 -5.40 -1.05
N ALA A 69 -15.86 -5.49 -2.15
CA ALA A 69 -15.38 -6.05 -3.40
C ALA A 69 -14.22 -5.25 -4.00
N ALA A 70 -14.23 -3.91 -3.91
CA ALA A 70 -13.14 -3.06 -4.37
C ALA A 70 -11.87 -3.28 -3.54
N GLN A 71 -11.98 -3.42 -2.23
CA GLN A 71 -10.85 -3.70 -1.34
C GLN A 71 -10.24 -5.09 -1.61
N VAL A 72 -11.04 -6.12 -1.76
CA VAL A 72 -10.53 -7.47 -2.09
C VAL A 72 -9.94 -7.50 -3.50
N ALA A 73 -10.56 -6.83 -4.46
CA ALA A 73 -10.01 -6.71 -5.81
C ALA A 73 -8.66 -5.98 -5.81
N PHE A 74 -8.49 -4.94 -4.99
CA PHE A 74 -7.22 -4.25 -4.84
C PHE A 74 -6.14 -5.17 -4.27
N LEU A 75 -6.43 -5.94 -3.22
CA LEU A 75 -5.53 -6.96 -2.66
C LEU A 75 -5.11 -7.98 -3.73
N VAL A 76 -6.07 -8.52 -4.49
CA VAL A 76 -5.82 -9.49 -5.58
C VAL A 76 -4.91 -8.88 -6.65
N ASN A 77 -5.16 -7.64 -7.05
CA ASN A 77 -4.34 -6.94 -8.05
C ASN A 77 -2.91 -6.69 -7.54
N CYS A 78 -2.72 -6.35 -6.26
CA CYS A 78 -1.40 -6.20 -5.64
C CYS A 78 -0.62 -7.52 -5.68
N LEU A 79 -1.19 -8.61 -5.17
CA LEU A 79 -0.54 -9.92 -5.12
C LEU A 79 -0.27 -10.49 -6.52
N ALA A 80 -1.22 -10.35 -7.45
CA ALA A 80 -1.03 -10.78 -8.84
C ALA A 80 0.08 -9.99 -9.55
N SER A 81 0.17 -8.68 -9.28
CA SER A 81 1.22 -7.82 -9.83
C SER A 81 2.60 -8.21 -9.30
N ALA A 82 2.72 -8.57 -8.02
CA ALA A 82 3.96 -9.06 -7.43
C ALA A 82 4.39 -10.40 -8.07
N ARG A 83 3.50 -11.38 -8.15
CA ARG A 83 3.79 -12.67 -8.82
C ARG A 83 4.20 -12.49 -10.28
N TRP A 84 3.52 -11.58 -10.99
CA TRP A 84 3.87 -11.23 -12.36
C TRP A 84 5.27 -10.60 -12.43
N ALA A 85 5.62 -9.70 -11.50
CA ALA A 85 6.94 -9.08 -11.46
C ALA A 85 8.05 -10.10 -11.18
N GLU A 86 7.85 -11.03 -10.27
CA GLU A 86 8.80 -12.13 -10.01
C GLU A 86 9.02 -12.96 -11.26
N ARG A 87 7.94 -13.40 -11.92
CA ARG A 87 8.03 -14.27 -13.08
C ARG A 87 8.55 -13.58 -14.33
N GLU A 88 8.05 -12.38 -14.62
CA GLU A 88 8.31 -11.73 -15.92
C GLU A 88 9.44 -10.68 -15.85
N LEU A 89 9.67 -10.07 -14.68
CA LEU A 89 10.73 -9.07 -14.49
C LEU A 89 11.95 -9.66 -13.78
N GLY A 90 11.85 -10.88 -13.24
CA GLY A 90 12.91 -11.48 -12.44
C GLY A 90 13.17 -10.77 -11.13
N ILE A 91 12.15 -10.11 -10.55
CA ILE A 91 12.25 -9.44 -9.26
C ILE A 91 12.41 -10.49 -8.16
N VAL A 92 13.44 -10.32 -7.34
CA VAL A 92 13.69 -11.15 -6.14
C VAL A 92 13.84 -10.20 -4.96
N PRO A 93 12.77 -9.95 -4.21
CA PRO A 93 12.82 -9.05 -3.06
C PRO A 93 13.45 -9.70 -1.84
N SER A 94 14.08 -8.90 -1.02
CA SER A 94 14.66 -9.28 0.28
C SER A 94 13.97 -8.61 1.46
N VAL A 95 13.10 -7.65 1.21
CA VAL A 95 12.30 -6.94 2.20
C VAL A 95 10.96 -6.51 1.58
N VAL A 96 9.96 -6.35 2.42
CA VAL A 96 8.60 -5.96 2.01
C VAL A 96 8.16 -4.73 2.77
N THR A 97 7.35 -3.90 2.16
CA THR A 97 6.57 -2.86 2.86
C THR A 97 5.23 -2.67 2.16
N GLY A 98 4.28 -2.11 2.89
CA GLY A 98 2.96 -1.83 2.33
C GLY A 98 2.27 -0.71 3.09
N PRO A 99 2.39 0.56 2.66
CA PRO A 99 1.75 1.66 3.34
C PRO A 99 0.22 1.51 3.37
N SER A 100 -0.37 1.75 4.54
CA SER A 100 -1.82 1.75 4.75
C SER A 100 -2.45 0.42 4.31
N PHE A 101 -3.33 0.43 3.30
CA PHE A 101 -3.94 -0.78 2.76
C PHE A 101 -2.91 -1.84 2.31
N GLY A 102 -1.74 -1.38 1.82
CA GLY A 102 -0.67 -2.25 1.34
C GLY A 102 -0.16 -3.25 2.38
N GLU A 103 -0.33 -2.97 3.68
CA GLU A 103 -0.01 -3.92 4.76
C GLU A 103 -0.69 -5.27 4.55
N LYS A 104 -1.98 -5.29 4.14
CA LYS A 104 -2.73 -6.53 3.90
C LYS A 104 -2.10 -7.40 2.82
N ALA A 105 -1.62 -6.77 1.75
CA ALA A 105 -0.90 -7.47 0.69
C ALA A 105 0.50 -7.91 1.15
N ALA A 106 1.20 -7.08 1.94
CA ALA A 106 2.50 -7.41 2.52
C ALA A 106 2.41 -8.63 3.44
N LEU A 107 1.40 -8.72 4.30
CA LEU A 107 1.14 -9.85 5.20
C LEU A 107 0.92 -11.18 4.44
N ALA A 108 0.14 -11.14 3.36
CA ALA A 108 -0.05 -12.33 2.52
C ALA A 108 1.22 -12.70 1.74
N TYR A 109 1.91 -11.71 1.21
CA TYR A 109 3.10 -11.90 0.39
C TYR A 109 4.29 -12.44 1.19
N CYS A 110 4.56 -11.90 2.37
CA CYS A 110 5.63 -12.39 3.24
C CYS A 110 5.29 -13.73 3.91
N GLY A 111 4.05 -14.20 3.79
CA GLY A 111 3.60 -15.49 4.32
C GLY A 111 3.19 -15.45 5.80
N ALA A 112 3.01 -14.26 6.36
CA ALA A 112 2.48 -14.12 7.71
C ALA A 112 1.00 -14.53 7.79
N LEU A 113 0.25 -14.30 6.71
CA LEU A 113 -1.10 -14.86 6.52
C LEU A 113 -1.15 -15.70 5.25
N THR A 114 -2.00 -16.71 5.23
CA THR A 114 -2.34 -17.40 3.98
C THR A 114 -3.13 -16.45 3.07
N VAL A 115 -3.07 -16.67 1.75
CA VAL A 115 -3.86 -15.85 0.80
C VAL A 115 -5.36 -15.92 1.12
N PRO A 116 -5.96 -17.09 1.39
CA PRO A 116 -7.36 -17.16 1.81
C PRO A 116 -7.65 -16.36 3.08
N ASP A 117 -6.78 -16.42 4.11
CA ASP A 117 -7.00 -15.66 5.34
C ASP A 117 -6.85 -14.16 5.14
N ALA A 118 -5.91 -13.72 4.31
CA ALA A 118 -5.76 -12.30 3.95
C ALA A 118 -6.98 -11.77 3.17
N ILE A 119 -7.57 -12.58 2.28
CA ILE A 119 -8.80 -12.24 1.56
C ILE A 119 -9.96 -12.12 2.53
N ARG A 120 -10.16 -13.12 3.41
CA ARG A 120 -11.22 -13.12 4.43
C ARG A 120 -11.07 -11.91 5.36
N MET A 121 -9.88 -11.70 5.90
CA MET A 121 -9.56 -10.55 6.74
C MET A 121 -9.87 -9.22 6.04
N THR A 122 -9.50 -9.08 4.76
CA THR A 122 -9.76 -7.85 4.01
C THR A 122 -11.26 -7.58 3.87
N ALA A 123 -12.05 -8.60 3.55
CA ALA A 123 -13.50 -8.50 3.45
C ALA A 123 -14.14 -8.16 4.80
N GLU A 124 -13.73 -8.83 5.87
CA GLU A 124 -14.25 -8.60 7.23
C GLU A 124 -13.85 -7.21 7.75
N LEU A 125 -12.61 -6.75 7.49
CA LEU A 125 -12.18 -5.38 7.80
C LEU A 125 -13.04 -4.34 7.06
N ALA A 126 -13.30 -4.55 5.77
CA ALA A 126 -14.14 -3.65 4.98
C ALA A 126 -15.55 -3.52 5.60
N ARG A 127 -16.18 -4.65 5.96
CA ARG A 127 -17.49 -4.66 6.61
C ARG A 127 -17.46 -4.00 8.00
N CYS A 128 -16.44 -4.30 8.81
CA CYS A 128 -16.28 -3.75 10.14
C CYS A 128 -16.11 -2.23 10.12
N MET A 129 -15.29 -1.72 9.19
CA MET A 129 -15.07 -0.29 9.00
C MET A 129 -16.32 0.42 8.48
N ASP A 130 -16.99 -0.13 7.48
CA ASP A 130 -18.22 0.44 6.92
C ASP A 130 -19.32 0.54 8.00
N ASP A 131 -19.51 -0.51 8.81
CA ASP A 131 -20.45 -0.48 9.93
C ASP A 131 -20.05 0.53 11.01
N TYR A 132 -18.77 0.61 11.35
CA TYR A 132 -18.27 1.58 12.35
C TYR A 132 -18.52 3.02 11.91
N PHE A 133 -18.10 3.38 10.69
CA PHE A 133 -18.21 4.75 10.19
C PHE A 133 -19.65 5.17 9.81
N ARG A 134 -20.58 4.23 9.68
CA ARG A 134 -22.01 4.58 9.60
C ARG A 134 -22.58 5.11 10.91
N HIS A 135 -21.96 4.78 12.04
CA HIS A 135 -22.47 5.12 13.38
C HIS A 135 -21.56 6.05 14.16
N ALA A 136 -20.29 6.19 13.78
CA ALA A 136 -19.30 7.00 14.44
C ALA A 136 -18.49 7.84 13.46
N HIS A 137 -18.06 9.03 13.85
CA HIS A 137 -17.16 9.91 13.08
C HIS A 137 -17.63 10.20 11.64
N GLN A 138 -18.94 10.31 11.42
CA GLN A 138 -19.53 10.63 10.11
C GLN A 138 -19.14 12.02 9.61
N ASP A 139 -18.77 12.90 10.52
CA ASP A 139 -18.37 14.28 10.31
C ASP A 139 -16.84 14.46 10.11
N ILE A 140 -16.06 13.37 10.16
CA ILE A 140 -14.62 13.42 9.95
C ILE A 140 -14.28 13.02 8.51
N VAL A 141 -13.37 13.76 7.90
CA VAL A 141 -12.79 13.47 6.59
C VAL A 141 -11.28 13.64 6.61
N THR A 142 -10.59 13.00 5.67
CA THR A 142 -9.16 13.20 5.47
C THR A 142 -8.92 14.00 4.20
N LEU A 143 -8.26 15.16 4.32
CA LEU A 143 -7.89 16.03 3.20
C LEU A 143 -6.43 15.80 2.83
N SER A 144 -6.17 15.53 1.57
CA SER A 144 -4.83 15.43 0.98
C SER A 144 -4.42 16.76 0.35
N PHE A 145 -3.17 17.19 0.57
CA PHE A 145 -2.64 18.44 0.01
C PHE A 145 -1.12 18.40 -0.13
N VAL A 146 -0.59 19.26 -1.02
CA VAL A 146 0.83 19.34 -1.35
C VAL A 146 1.33 20.77 -1.26
N ARG A 147 2.68 20.93 -1.25
CA ARG A 147 3.38 22.22 -1.21
C ARG A 147 3.07 23.04 0.03
N ALA A 148 2.74 22.39 1.12
CA ALA A 148 2.50 23.07 2.39
C ALA A 148 3.84 23.34 3.08
N PRO A 149 4.26 24.60 3.28
CA PRO A 149 5.42 24.92 4.10
C PRO A 149 5.15 24.52 5.55
N GLU A 150 6.12 23.92 6.23
CA GLU A 150 5.97 23.43 7.60
C GLU A 150 5.52 24.55 8.57
N GLU A 151 6.14 25.72 8.49
CA GLU A 151 5.76 26.88 9.31
C GLU A 151 4.30 27.32 9.06
N GLY A 152 3.87 27.33 7.78
CA GLY A 152 2.51 27.67 7.40
C GLY A 152 1.51 26.68 7.92
N LEU A 153 1.82 25.37 7.84
CA LEU A 153 0.96 24.31 8.35
C LEU A 153 0.85 24.36 9.88
N THR A 154 1.96 24.59 10.58
CA THR A 154 1.98 24.77 12.03
C THR A 154 1.09 25.92 12.47
N ALA A 155 1.11 27.06 11.76
CA ALA A 155 0.24 28.21 12.06
C ALA A 155 -1.26 27.87 11.83
N ILE A 156 -1.58 27.10 10.79
CA ILE A 156 -2.95 26.65 10.51
C ILE A 156 -3.45 25.73 11.64
N PHE A 157 -2.61 24.82 12.13
CA PHE A 157 -2.96 23.94 13.24
C PHE A 157 -3.17 24.72 14.54
N ALA A 158 -2.31 25.70 14.83
CA ALA A 158 -2.49 26.58 15.98
C ALA A 158 -3.84 27.34 15.95
N ASP A 159 -4.29 27.76 14.76
CA ASP A 159 -5.60 28.39 14.60
C ASP A 159 -6.76 27.41 14.87
N LEU A 160 -6.64 26.13 14.46
CA LEU A 160 -7.61 25.09 14.78
C LEU A 160 -7.65 24.79 16.27
N ASP A 161 -6.49 24.65 16.92
CA ASP A 161 -6.37 24.43 18.37
C ASP A 161 -7.01 25.59 19.15
N ALA A 162 -6.73 26.82 18.75
CA ALA A 162 -7.32 28.02 19.40
C ALA A 162 -8.84 28.08 19.22
N ALA A 163 -9.38 27.49 18.16
CA ALA A 163 -10.82 27.36 17.93
C ALA A 163 -11.45 26.15 18.64
N GLY A 164 -10.64 25.29 19.28
CA GLY A 164 -11.11 24.04 19.90
C GLY A 164 -11.54 22.98 18.86
N GLU A 165 -11.03 23.08 17.63
CA GLU A 165 -11.39 22.18 16.54
C GLU A 165 -10.42 21.01 16.44
N TRP A 166 -10.99 19.81 16.43
CA TRP A 166 -10.21 18.59 16.33
C TRP A 166 -9.57 18.45 14.93
N HIS A 167 -8.31 18.08 14.91
CA HIS A 167 -7.58 17.69 13.71
C HIS A 167 -6.44 16.72 14.08
N ASP A 168 -5.97 15.95 13.11
CA ASP A 168 -4.82 15.05 13.28
C ASP A 168 -4.13 14.81 11.92
N ILE A 169 -2.81 14.66 11.92
CA ILE A 169 -2.09 14.26 10.71
C ILE A 169 -2.22 12.75 10.56
N SER A 170 -2.87 12.33 9.48
CA SER A 170 -3.05 10.91 9.16
C SER A 170 -1.86 10.34 8.39
N CYS A 171 -1.25 11.12 7.49
CA CYS A 171 -0.12 10.64 6.69
C CYS A 171 0.90 11.76 6.42
N TYR A 172 2.16 11.39 6.59
CA TYR A 172 3.33 12.10 6.08
C TYR A 172 3.77 11.37 4.80
N ILE A 173 3.67 12.03 3.63
CA ILE A 173 3.92 11.37 2.34
C ILE A 173 5.23 11.82 1.71
N ASP A 174 5.46 13.14 1.62
CA ASP A 174 6.67 13.74 1.06
C ASP A 174 6.87 15.14 1.64
N ASP A 175 7.91 15.84 1.27
CA ASP A 175 8.15 17.21 1.69
C ASP A 175 6.97 18.12 1.26
N GLY A 176 6.30 18.70 2.26
CA GLY A 176 5.11 19.49 2.06
C GLY A 176 3.88 18.72 1.56
N PHE A 177 3.90 17.39 1.60
CA PHE A 177 2.79 16.54 1.21
C PHE A 177 2.25 15.76 2.41
N TYR A 178 1.04 16.12 2.84
CA TYR A 178 0.39 15.56 4.01
C TYR A 178 -1.05 15.14 3.71
N MET A 179 -1.57 14.27 4.58
CA MET A 179 -3.00 14.02 4.70
C MET A 179 -3.41 14.33 6.13
N VAL A 180 -4.45 15.14 6.29
CA VAL A 180 -4.95 15.60 7.58
C VAL A 180 -6.40 15.23 7.73
N SER A 181 -6.74 14.57 8.83
CA SER A 181 -8.11 14.31 9.24
C SER A 181 -8.63 15.46 10.08
N LEU A 182 -9.83 15.93 9.78
CA LEU A 182 -10.48 17.06 10.45
C LEU A 182 -11.99 16.96 10.29
N SER A 183 -12.73 17.77 11.10
CA SER A 183 -14.18 17.87 10.97
C SER A 183 -14.57 18.45 9.60
N GLU A 184 -15.55 17.84 8.94
CA GLU A 184 -15.97 18.18 7.56
C GLU A 184 -16.36 19.65 7.42
N HIS A 185 -17.03 20.23 8.45
CA HIS A 185 -17.42 21.64 8.44
C HIS A 185 -16.23 22.61 8.41
N ARG A 186 -15.02 22.13 8.72
CA ARG A 186 -13.78 22.93 8.66
C ARG A 186 -13.02 22.80 7.34
N VAL A 187 -13.40 21.88 6.47
CA VAL A 187 -12.65 21.59 5.22
C VAL A 187 -12.49 22.84 4.36
N ASP A 188 -13.54 23.62 4.15
CA ASP A 188 -13.46 24.80 3.26
C ASP A 188 -12.63 25.92 3.87
N TRP A 189 -12.70 26.12 5.20
CA TRP A 189 -11.81 27.02 5.93
C TRP A 189 -10.34 26.55 5.79
N PHE A 190 -10.08 25.26 6.05
CA PHE A 190 -8.74 24.69 5.98
C PHE A 190 -8.15 24.81 4.55
N ARG A 191 -8.94 24.53 3.53
CA ARG A 191 -8.56 24.74 2.12
C ARG A 191 -8.22 26.21 1.82
N SER A 192 -8.97 27.16 2.39
CA SER A 192 -8.65 28.57 2.24
C SER A 192 -7.31 28.91 2.87
N ARG A 193 -7.06 28.46 4.10
CA ARG A 193 -5.80 28.69 4.79
C ARG A 193 -4.61 28.04 4.07
N LEU A 194 -4.79 26.85 3.50
CA LEU A 194 -3.76 26.20 2.67
C LEU A 194 -3.41 27.05 1.46
N ARG A 195 -4.39 27.63 0.76
CA ARG A 195 -4.14 28.55 -0.36
C ARG A 195 -3.36 29.78 0.05
N ASP A 196 -3.65 30.34 1.24
CA ASP A 196 -2.96 31.54 1.75
C ASP A 196 -1.46 31.30 1.96
N VAL A 197 -1.05 30.04 2.26
CA VAL A 197 0.36 29.64 2.40
C VAL A 197 0.96 29.02 1.13
N GLY A 198 0.23 29.04 -0.01
CA GLY A 198 0.69 28.52 -1.29
C GLY A 198 0.54 27.00 -1.46
N ALA A 199 -0.11 26.32 -0.52
CA ALA A 199 -0.39 24.89 -0.63
C ALA A 199 -1.57 24.61 -1.57
N LEU A 200 -1.60 23.40 -2.14
CA LEU A 200 -2.62 22.94 -3.06
C LEU A 200 -3.35 21.73 -2.49
N SER A 201 -4.66 21.87 -2.24
CA SER A 201 -5.53 20.76 -1.89
C SER A 201 -5.75 19.84 -3.10
N LEU A 202 -5.68 18.54 -2.87
CA LEU A 202 -5.88 17.51 -3.91
C LEU A 202 -7.30 16.94 -3.82
N TYR A 203 -7.53 16.05 -2.87
CA TYR A 203 -8.82 15.37 -2.72
C TYR A 203 -9.16 15.14 -1.26
N THR A 204 -10.44 14.83 -1.01
CA THR A 204 -10.94 14.46 0.31
C THR A 204 -11.31 12.99 0.30
N MET A 205 -10.88 12.24 1.31
CA MET A 205 -11.12 10.80 1.46
C MET A 205 -12.13 10.51 2.55
N ARG A 206 -12.89 9.44 2.34
CA ARG A 206 -13.71 8.73 3.31
C ARG A 206 -13.57 7.22 3.08
N PRO A 207 -13.50 6.40 4.14
CA PRO A 207 -13.42 6.76 5.55
C PRO A 207 -12.07 7.38 5.94
N PRO A 208 -12.01 8.17 7.03
CA PRO A 208 -10.75 8.63 7.60
C PRO A 208 -10.03 7.47 8.29
N MET A 209 -8.70 7.51 8.33
CA MET A 209 -7.86 6.47 8.95
C MET A 209 -6.62 7.10 9.61
N HIS A 210 -5.86 6.28 10.33
CA HIS A 210 -4.53 6.62 10.85
C HIS A 210 -4.52 7.75 11.89
N CYS A 211 -5.52 7.79 12.77
CA CYS A 211 -5.64 8.79 13.82
C CYS A 211 -6.00 8.18 15.16
N ALA A 212 -5.49 8.73 16.25
CA ALA A 212 -5.75 8.24 17.61
C ALA A 212 -7.25 8.19 17.96
N ALA A 213 -8.08 9.02 17.33
CA ALA A 213 -9.54 9.02 17.50
C ALA A 213 -10.20 7.67 17.14
N PHE A 214 -9.52 6.82 16.33
CA PHE A 214 -10.06 5.53 15.90
C PHE A 214 -9.65 4.35 16.79
N ALA A 215 -9.18 4.60 18.01
CA ALA A 215 -8.88 3.55 18.99
C ALA A 215 -10.08 2.59 19.24
N PRO A 216 -11.34 3.03 19.31
CA PRO A 216 -12.47 2.11 19.43
C PRO A 216 -12.64 1.19 18.22
N LEU A 217 -12.33 1.67 17.00
CA LEU A 217 -12.34 0.82 15.80
C LEU A 217 -11.20 -0.21 15.85
N ARG A 218 -10.01 0.21 16.24
CA ARG A 218 -8.85 -0.70 16.44
C ARG A 218 -9.21 -1.85 17.38
N ASP A 219 -9.80 -1.53 18.56
CA ASP A 219 -10.18 -2.52 19.55
C ASP A 219 -11.29 -3.46 19.03
N ARG A 220 -12.22 -2.94 18.22
CA ARG A 220 -13.25 -3.73 17.58
C ARG A 220 -12.64 -4.70 16.55
N VAL A 221 -11.75 -4.21 15.69
CA VAL A 221 -11.03 -5.03 14.70
C VAL A 221 -10.24 -6.14 15.38
N GLU A 222 -9.55 -5.84 16.48
CA GLU A 222 -8.79 -6.84 17.23
C GLU A 222 -9.66 -7.97 17.75
N ARG A 223 -10.85 -7.67 18.27
CA ARG A 223 -11.77 -8.66 18.82
C ARG A 223 -12.56 -9.42 17.77
N GLU A 224 -13.03 -8.74 16.72
CA GLU A 224 -14.04 -9.27 15.79
C GLU A 224 -13.42 -9.83 14.52
N VAL A 225 -12.28 -9.29 14.07
CA VAL A 225 -11.64 -9.68 12.82
C VAL A 225 -10.36 -10.48 13.05
N LEU A 226 -9.48 -10.03 13.95
CA LEU A 226 -8.16 -10.64 14.10
C LEU A 226 -8.09 -11.75 15.15
N ALA A 227 -9.13 -11.95 15.97
CA ALA A 227 -9.11 -12.92 17.05
C ALA A 227 -8.93 -14.38 16.61
N GLY A 228 -9.38 -14.71 15.39
CA GLY A 228 -9.30 -16.07 14.83
C GLY A 228 -8.18 -16.26 13.80
N LEU A 229 -7.28 -15.27 13.65
CA LEU A 229 -6.18 -15.33 12.68
C LEU A 229 -4.84 -15.61 13.35
N ASP A 230 -4.12 -16.61 12.84
CA ASP A 230 -2.76 -16.94 13.25
C ASP A 230 -1.77 -16.23 12.33
N PHE A 231 -0.98 -15.32 12.91
CA PHE A 231 0.09 -14.63 12.22
C PHE A 231 1.40 -15.39 12.37
N ALA A 232 1.86 -16.01 11.29
CA ALA A 232 3.17 -16.67 11.25
C ALA A 232 4.32 -15.64 11.16
N ASP A 233 5.51 -16.04 11.58
CA ASP A 233 6.71 -15.23 11.33
C ASP A 233 6.94 -15.11 9.82
N PRO A 234 7.26 -13.91 9.32
CA PRO A 234 7.37 -13.66 7.90
C PRO A 234 8.61 -14.29 7.29
N ARG A 235 8.52 -14.74 6.03
CA ARG A 235 9.66 -15.25 5.26
C ARG A 235 10.61 -14.14 4.80
N LEU A 236 10.12 -12.93 4.71
CA LEU A 236 10.85 -11.70 4.40
C LEU A 236 10.50 -10.67 5.45
N PRO A 237 11.48 -9.94 5.99
CA PRO A 237 11.20 -8.87 6.94
C PRO A 237 10.30 -7.81 6.31
N VAL A 238 9.50 -7.16 7.15
CA VAL A 238 8.57 -6.10 6.74
C VAL A 238 9.00 -4.79 7.36
N VAL A 239 9.07 -3.73 6.58
CA VAL A 239 9.27 -2.36 7.10
C VAL A 239 7.90 -1.77 7.40
N ALA A 240 7.67 -1.41 8.65
CA ALA A 240 6.43 -0.82 9.15
C ALA A 240 6.21 0.57 8.57
N ASP A 241 4.96 0.92 8.25
CA ASP A 241 4.62 2.18 7.62
C ASP A 241 4.44 3.35 8.61
N GLN A 242 4.42 3.07 9.91
CA GLN A 242 4.29 4.08 10.96
C GLN A 242 5.62 4.73 11.35
N ASP A 243 6.75 4.01 11.26
CA ASP A 243 8.04 4.46 11.79
C ASP A 243 9.26 3.86 11.06
N GLY A 244 9.08 3.11 9.98
CA GLY A 244 10.17 2.49 9.25
C GLY A 244 10.88 1.35 9.98
N ALA A 245 10.34 0.88 11.11
CA ALA A 245 10.94 -0.21 11.89
C ALA A 245 10.85 -1.54 11.14
N LEU A 246 11.87 -2.38 11.31
CA LEU A 246 11.89 -3.72 10.74
C LEU A 246 11.11 -4.69 11.63
N VAL A 247 10.12 -5.38 11.06
CA VAL A 247 9.26 -6.34 11.74
C VAL A 247 9.52 -7.74 11.19
N GLU A 248 9.90 -8.67 12.08
CA GLU A 248 10.33 -10.03 11.74
C GLU A 248 9.54 -11.12 12.46
N THR A 249 8.46 -10.77 13.17
CA THR A 249 7.63 -11.74 13.89
C THR A 249 6.16 -11.57 13.58
N GLY A 250 5.40 -12.66 13.58
CA GLY A 250 3.95 -12.65 13.39
C GLY A 250 3.22 -11.77 14.40
N ALA A 251 3.65 -11.82 15.67
CA ALA A 251 3.11 -10.95 16.72
C ALA A 251 3.37 -9.47 16.43
N GLY A 252 4.57 -9.12 15.95
CA GLY A 252 4.92 -7.76 15.53
C GLY A 252 4.08 -7.30 14.33
N LEU A 253 3.86 -8.16 13.33
CA LEU A 253 3.04 -7.86 12.17
C LEU A 253 1.56 -7.65 12.53
N ARG A 254 1.04 -8.44 13.48
CA ARG A 254 -0.31 -8.24 14.02
C ARG A 254 -0.42 -6.88 14.74
N ALA A 255 0.58 -6.51 15.53
CA ALA A 255 0.62 -5.21 16.20
C ALA A 255 0.72 -4.05 15.19
N MET A 256 1.59 -4.16 14.17
CA MET A 256 1.73 -3.20 13.09
C MET A 256 0.38 -2.94 12.39
N LEU A 257 -0.33 -4.00 12.00
CA LEU A 257 -1.65 -3.88 11.37
C LEU A 257 -2.67 -3.18 12.29
N LEU A 258 -2.66 -3.43 13.60
CA LEU A 258 -3.53 -2.76 14.56
C LEU A 258 -3.15 -1.29 14.76
N ASP A 259 -1.86 -1.00 14.77
CA ASP A 259 -1.33 0.36 14.92
C ASP A 259 -1.72 1.26 13.75
N SER A 260 -1.89 0.70 12.54
CA SER A 260 -2.29 1.47 11.36
C SER A 260 -3.66 2.14 11.50
N PHE A 261 -4.51 1.70 12.43
CA PHE A 261 -5.78 2.38 12.71
C PHE A 261 -5.60 3.70 13.48
N THR A 262 -4.59 3.77 14.35
CA THR A 262 -4.45 4.85 15.35
C THR A 262 -3.19 5.69 15.23
N ARG A 263 -2.20 5.23 14.48
CA ARG A 263 -0.93 5.93 14.26
C ARG A 263 -0.87 6.47 12.83
N PRO A 264 -0.28 7.65 12.62
CA PRO A 264 -0.08 8.19 11.29
C PRO A 264 0.88 7.31 10.48
N LEU A 265 0.64 7.24 9.18
CA LEU A 265 1.58 6.69 8.22
C LEU A 265 2.73 7.69 8.01
N SER A 266 3.98 7.22 8.04
CA SER A 266 5.17 8.02 7.73
C SER A 266 5.97 7.40 6.58
N TRP A 267 5.66 7.82 5.36
CA TRP A 267 6.40 7.35 4.19
C TRP A 267 7.88 7.77 4.19
N PRO A 268 8.27 8.96 4.69
CA PRO A 268 9.67 9.30 4.91
C PRO A 268 10.42 8.28 5.78
N ASP A 269 9.83 7.85 6.90
CA ASP A 269 10.46 6.86 7.79
C ASP A 269 10.57 5.48 7.12
N VAL A 270 9.57 5.09 6.30
CA VAL A 270 9.66 3.87 5.47
C VAL A 270 10.84 3.94 4.51
N ILE A 271 11.03 5.07 3.83
CA ILE A 271 12.18 5.28 2.92
C ILE A 271 13.50 5.10 3.68
N ASP A 272 13.62 5.70 4.86
CA ASP A 272 14.81 5.61 5.69
C ASP A 272 15.03 4.19 6.22
N GLY A 273 13.96 3.48 6.62
CA GLY A 273 14.01 2.08 6.99
C GLY A 273 14.49 1.18 5.85
N LEU A 274 13.94 1.35 4.66
CA LEU A 274 14.37 0.63 3.46
C LEU A 274 15.84 0.92 3.09
N ARG A 275 16.28 2.19 3.19
CA ARG A 275 17.69 2.58 2.94
C ARG A 275 18.60 1.94 3.96
N SER A 276 18.23 1.95 5.23
CA SER A 276 19.00 1.33 6.32
C SER A 276 19.12 -0.19 6.15
N PHE A 277 18.10 -0.84 5.56
CA PHE A 277 18.15 -2.25 5.17
C PHE A 277 19.11 -2.53 3.99
N GLY A 278 19.54 -1.51 3.26
CA GLY A 278 20.42 -1.64 2.08
C GLY A 278 19.66 -1.72 0.74
N THR A 279 18.39 -1.34 0.73
CA THR A 279 17.58 -1.31 -0.51
C THR A 279 18.13 -0.29 -1.50
N ARG A 280 18.21 -0.69 -2.78
CA ARG A 280 18.57 0.16 -3.92
C ARG A 280 17.46 0.27 -4.94
N ARG A 281 16.60 -0.73 -4.98
CA ARG A 281 15.50 -0.84 -5.93
C ARG A 281 14.20 -1.11 -5.17
N VAL A 282 13.12 -0.48 -5.61
CA VAL A 282 11.77 -0.79 -5.14
C VAL A 282 10.91 -1.26 -6.31
N CYS A 283 10.24 -2.40 -6.14
CA CYS A 283 9.22 -2.87 -7.06
C CYS A 283 7.85 -2.55 -6.48
N VAL A 284 7.16 -1.57 -7.04
CA VAL A 284 5.82 -1.19 -6.60
C VAL A 284 4.80 -2.06 -7.31
N ALA A 285 4.18 -2.97 -6.57
CA ALA A 285 3.30 -4.02 -7.07
C ALA A 285 1.83 -3.76 -6.78
N GLY A 286 1.08 -3.38 -7.79
CA GLY A 286 -0.35 -3.08 -7.70
C GLY A 286 -0.75 -1.78 -8.38
N PRO A 287 -2.04 -1.39 -8.28
CA PRO A 287 -2.53 -0.12 -8.78
C PRO A 287 -1.97 1.03 -7.95
N ASP A 288 -0.84 1.61 -8.37
CA ASP A 288 -0.17 2.72 -7.67
C ASP A 288 -0.28 4.03 -8.45
N ASN A 289 -0.72 5.07 -7.76
CA ASN A 289 -0.74 6.43 -8.25
C ASN A 289 0.08 7.40 -7.39
N LEU A 290 0.73 6.92 -6.31
CA LEU A 290 1.37 7.75 -5.31
C LEU A 290 2.78 7.27 -4.94
N PHE A 291 2.90 6.13 -4.26
CA PHE A 291 4.11 5.74 -3.53
C PHE A 291 5.34 5.49 -4.42
N GLY A 292 5.14 5.02 -5.65
CA GLY A 292 6.22 4.87 -6.65
C GLY A 292 6.56 6.16 -7.41
N ARG A 293 5.91 7.28 -7.12
CA ARG A 293 6.00 8.51 -7.92
C ARG A 293 6.41 9.74 -7.13
N VAL A 294 6.27 9.74 -5.81
CA VAL A 294 6.70 10.85 -4.96
C VAL A 294 8.21 11.02 -5.00
N GLY A 295 8.65 12.26 -4.79
CA GLY A 295 10.05 12.68 -4.93
C GLY A 295 10.98 11.82 -4.07
N ARG A 296 10.65 11.66 -2.80
CA ARG A 296 11.47 10.85 -1.86
C ARG A 296 11.71 9.43 -2.34
N THR A 297 10.71 8.77 -2.96
CA THR A 297 10.89 7.42 -3.49
C THR A 297 11.81 7.40 -4.71
N THR A 298 11.54 8.29 -5.67
CA THR A 298 12.26 8.31 -6.96
C THR A 298 13.68 8.82 -6.84
N GLU A 299 13.98 9.63 -5.84
CA GLU A 299 15.34 10.11 -5.52
C GLU A 299 16.15 9.08 -4.71
N ALA A 300 15.46 8.27 -3.89
CA ALA A 300 16.11 7.29 -3.03
C ALA A 300 16.41 5.96 -3.75
N PHE A 301 15.58 5.56 -4.71
CA PHE A 301 15.59 4.21 -5.29
C PHE A 301 15.38 4.18 -6.80
N GLU A 302 15.89 3.12 -7.43
CA GLU A 302 15.40 2.69 -8.74
C GLU A 302 13.99 2.12 -8.59
N VAL A 303 13.00 2.74 -9.26
CA VAL A 303 11.59 2.34 -9.15
C VAL A 303 11.19 1.47 -10.33
N VAL A 304 10.72 0.26 -10.03
CA VAL A 304 10.09 -0.65 -11.00
C VAL A 304 8.59 -0.68 -10.76
N ALA A 305 7.80 -0.24 -11.73
CA ALA A 305 6.34 -0.31 -11.63
C ALA A 305 5.83 -1.67 -12.14
N ALA A 306 5.28 -2.47 -11.24
CA ALA A 306 4.60 -3.72 -11.52
C ALA A 306 3.10 -3.57 -11.26
N ASN A 307 2.33 -3.25 -12.29
CA ASN A 307 0.91 -2.95 -12.14
C ASN A 307 0.08 -3.61 -13.26
N PRO A 308 -1.25 -3.67 -13.12
CA PRO A 308 -2.15 -4.25 -14.11
C PRO A 308 -1.91 -3.75 -15.52
N ARG A 309 -1.68 -2.45 -15.71
CA ARG A 309 -1.43 -1.84 -17.02
C ARG A 309 -0.11 -2.34 -17.63
N ALA A 310 0.97 -2.38 -16.84
CA ALA A 310 2.27 -2.86 -17.29
C ALA A 310 2.21 -4.34 -17.68
N ALA A 311 1.51 -5.17 -16.89
CA ALA A 311 1.33 -6.59 -17.14
C ALA A 311 0.49 -6.88 -18.41
N MET A 312 -0.41 -5.99 -18.79
CA MET A 312 -1.26 -6.12 -19.99
C MET A 312 -0.67 -5.46 -21.24
N THR A 313 0.49 -4.81 -21.13
CA THR A 313 1.17 -4.18 -22.26
C THR A 313 2.12 -5.20 -22.92
N PRO A 314 2.00 -5.47 -24.24
CA PRO A 314 2.90 -6.38 -24.94
C PRO A 314 4.36 -5.94 -24.80
N ARG A 315 5.22 -6.81 -24.31
CA ARG A 315 6.66 -6.56 -24.27
C ARG A 315 7.24 -6.79 -25.65
N ARG A 316 7.99 -5.82 -26.16
CA ARG A 316 8.84 -6.04 -27.33
C ARG A 316 9.96 -7.02 -26.90
N THR A 317 9.84 -8.26 -27.27
CA THR A 317 10.95 -9.22 -27.15
C THR A 317 12.15 -8.62 -27.89
N ALA A 318 13.21 -8.32 -27.13
CA ALA A 318 14.49 -7.98 -27.72
C ALA A 318 14.95 -9.21 -28.49
N THR A 319 14.82 -9.17 -29.80
CA THR A 319 15.33 -10.20 -30.70
C THR A 319 16.84 -10.25 -30.46
N ARG A 320 17.34 -11.32 -29.84
CA ARG A 320 18.76 -11.62 -29.77
C ARG A 320 19.23 -11.72 -31.23
N ARG A 321 19.87 -10.66 -31.74
CA ARG A 321 20.65 -10.71 -32.94
C ARG A 321 21.86 -11.60 -32.64
N THR A 322 21.74 -12.90 -32.93
CA THR A 322 22.87 -13.78 -33.10
C THR A 322 23.64 -13.28 -34.33
N HIS A 323 24.72 -12.57 -34.10
CA HIS A 323 25.72 -12.30 -35.11
C HIS A 323 26.48 -13.60 -35.38
N GLU A 324 25.97 -14.42 -36.32
CA GLU A 324 26.81 -15.42 -37.01
C GLU A 324 27.86 -14.67 -37.80
N ARG A 325 29.08 -14.63 -37.25
CA ARG A 325 30.28 -14.34 -38.03
C ARG A 325 30.51 -15.49 -39.01
N ARG A 326 30.08 -15.32 -40.24
CA ARG A 326 30.55 -16.13 -41.33
C ARG A 326 32.04 -15.79 -41.54
N THR A 327 32.92 -16.64 -41.04
CA THR A 327 34.31 -16.71 -41.47
C THR A 327 34.34 -17.25 -42.92
N ARG A 328 34.58 -16.35 -43.87
CA ARG A 328 35.01 -16.74 -45.22
C ARG A 328 36.44 -17.25 -45.12
N VAL A 329 36.62 -18.55 -45.27
CA VAL A 329 37.91 -19.15 -45.63
C VAL A 329 38.07 -18.93 -47.14
N GLY A 330 39.01 -18.07 -47.53
CA GLY A 330 39.47 -17.93 -48.91
C GLY A 330 40.46 -19.05 -49.21
N ALA A 331 40.15 -19.79 -50.25
CA ALA A 331 41.10 -20.66 -50.89
C ALA A 331 41.82 -19.89 -52.03
N ALA A 332 43.12 -19.95 -52.05
CA ALA A 332 43.95 -19.94 -53.21
C ALA A 332 45.29 -20.56 -52.84
#